data_3dde615d68a5a6df8702357d155a16c7
#
_entry.id   3dde615d68a5a6df8702357d155a16c7
#
_cell.length_a   1.000
_cell.length_b   1.000
_cell.length_c   1.000
_cell.angle_alpha   90.00
_cell.angle_beta   90.00
_cell.angle_gamma   90.00
#
_symmetry.space_group_name_H-M   'P 1'
#
loop_
_entity.id
_entity.type
_entity.pdbx_description
1 polymer ?
#
loop_
_entity_poly.entity_id
_entity_poly.type
_entity_poly.pdbx_seq_one_letter_code
_entity_poly.pdbx_strand_id
1 'polypeptide(L)'
;MTALSKFKLVLLATTALMVFGSISNAQSSSERSPGEKSAIAKPVADPSARADPDMAKVLAVLNKLGPTPIETLTPAEARKQYSVADAVKKVIKDERLDVDPHKGLKISNSHFADMGKLRLRYYTPENTNKDSNLPVVVYFRGGGWVIADLNTYDATPSALARKANAIVVSVDYPMAPEHKFPAAHDEAIEAYKYIVKHAKRWGGNADRIGLVGESAGGNLALATAIAARDQAITVPVAIVSIYPVATTSMDTPSKKEDAAAKPLNAPMMAWFFDKLLNSDSDKQDPRLNLVAADLKNLPPVTIISAGIDPLRSDGDIIADQLKAAGNNVTHQVYPGVTHEFFGMDAVVAKAGQAQDFAVAQLWKGWGPITGKIDAVVGAPLKK
;
A
#
# COMPACT_ATOMS: atom_id res chain seq x y z
N MET A 1 8.29 32.65 60.60
CA MET A 1 6.96 32.49 61.22
C MET A 1 6.25 31.48 60.31
N THR A 2 6.38 30.19 60.70
CA THR A 2 5.38 29.25 61.26
C THR A 2 4.16 29.10 60.36
N ALA A 3 3.76 27.89 59.88
CA ALA A 3 3.55 26.67 60.65
C ALA A 3 3.49 25.43 59.71
N LEU A 4 4.07 24.34 60.24
CA LEU A 4 3.86 22.96 59.84
C LEU A 4 2.44 22.50 60.18
N SER A 5 1.85 21.65 59.31
CA SER A 5 0.76 20.77 59.74
C SER A 5 1.03 19.35 59.24
N LYS A 6 1.21 18.47 60.23
CA LYS A 6 1.37 17.01 60.14
C LYS A 6 0.01 16.36 59.91
N PHE A 7 -0.09 15.38 59.00
CA PHE A 7 -1.17 14.39 59.07
C PHE A 7 -0.61 12.98 59.10
N LYS A 8 -1.20 12.24 60.05
CA LYS A 8 -0.80 10.94 60.58
C LYS A 8 -1.11 9.78 59.63
N LEU A 9 -0.18 8.88 59.57
CA LEU A 9 -0.28 7.52 59.07
C LEU A 9 -1.17 6.68 60.01
N VAL A 10 -2.20 6.00 59.46
CA VAL A 10 -2.96 4.95 60.15
C VAL A 10 -2.69 3.62 59.46
N LEU A 11 -2.01 2.75 60.18
CA LEU A 11 -1.69 1.37 59.85
C LEU A 11 -2.84 0.49 60.37
N LEU A 12 -3.52 -0.25 59.50
CA LEU A 12 -4.45 -1.33 59.89
C LEU A 12 -3.84 -2.67 59.45
N ALA A 13 -3.41 -3.43 60.44
CA ALA A 13 -3.00 -4.81 60.29
C ALA A 13 -4.22 -5.71 60.47
N THR A 14 -4.48 -6.58 59.47
CA THR A 14 -5.41 -7.70 59.63
C THR A 14 -4.65 -9.00 59.48
N THR A 15 -4.59 -9.72 60.57
CA THR A 15 -4.10 -11.09 60.73
C THR A 15 -5.04 -12.07 60.01
N ALA A 16 -4.53 -12.91 59.13
CA ALA A 16 -5.22 -14.07 58.61
C ALA A 16 -4.58 -15.35 59.10
N LEU A 17 -5.40 -16.17 59.70
CA LEU A 17 -5.15 -17.43 60.37
C LEU A 17 -4.81 -18.53 59.33
N MET A 18 -3.68 -19.20 59.49
CA MET A 18 -3.33 -20.43 58.74
C MET A 18 -4.03 -21.63 59.35
N VAL A 19 -4.81 -22.33 58.54
CA VAL A 19 -5.29 -23.69 58.86
C VAL A 19 -4.51 -24.67 57.99
N PHE A 20 -3.67 -25.51 58.65
CA PHE A 20 -3.01 -26.66 58.04
C PHE A 20 -4.02 -27.80 57.90
N GLY A 21 -4.37 -28.19 56.69
CA GLY A 21 -5.08 -29.41 56.39
C GLY A 21 -4.16 -30.37 55.62
N SER A 22 -3.74 -31.43 56.25
CA SER A 22 -3.01 -32.55 55.63
C SER A 22 -3.92 -33.31 54.69
N ILE A 23 -3.55 -33.47 53.45
CA ILE A 23 -4.22 -34.36 52.51
C ILE A 23 -3.19 -35.37 51.97
N SER A 24 -3.45 -36.62 52.23
CA SER A 24 -2.73 -37.79 51.83
C SER A 24 -2.67 -38.01 50.32
N ASN A 25 -1.50 -38.43 49.86
CA ASN A 25 -1.26 -39.01 48.51
C ASN A 25 -2.21 -40.14 48.19
N ALA A 26 -3.02 -40.00 47.15
CA ALA A 26 -3.60 -41.12 46.39
C ALA A 26 -3.13 -41.02 44.94
N GLN A 27 -2.19 -41.88 44.56
CA GLN A 27 -1.85 -42.12 43.16
C GLN A 27 -3.05 -42.78 42.50
N SER A 28 -3.68 -42.10 41.56
CA SER A 28 -4.56 -42.71 40.55
C SER A 28 -3.84 -42.70 39.22
N SER A 29 -3.40 -43.87 38.81
CA SER A 29 -2.99 -44.19 37.45
C SER A 29 -4.20 -44.05 36.52
N SER A 30 -4.28 -42.95 35.77
CA SER A 30 -5.23 -42.85 34.67
C SER A 30 -4.60 -43.46 33.37
N GLU A 31 -5.09 -44.62 33.02
CA GLU A 31 -4.86 -45.23 31.71
C GLU A 31 -5.25 -44.24 30.60
N ARG A 32 -4.29 -43.90 29.72
CA ARG A 32 -4.56 -43.19 28.48
C ARG A 32 -5.29 -44.14 27.51
N SER A 33 -6.53 -43.80 27.18
CA SER A 33 -7.23 -44.44 26.07
C SER A 33 -6.49 -44.18 24.75
N PRO A 34 -6.23 -45.19 23.93
CA PRO A 34 -5.66 -45.00 22.60
C PRO A 34 -6.80 -44.63 21.64
N GLY A 35 -6.83 -43.40 21.13
CA GLY A 35 -7.75 -43.12 20.05
C GLY A 35 -8.31 -41.73 19.91
N GLU A 36 -7.56 -40.65 20.22
CA GLU A 36 -7.86 -39.36 19.60
C GLU A 36 -6.99 -39.21 18.36
N LYS A 37 -7.55 -39.61 17.21
CA LYS A 37 -7.02 -39.22 15.91
C LYS A 37 -7.06 -37.70 15.87
N SER A 38 -5.88 -37.08 15.88
CA SER A 38 -5.72 -35.65 15.56
C SER A 38 -6.61 -35.34 14.34
N ALA A 39 -7.64 -34.54 14.55
CA ALA A 39 -8.46 -34.05 13.46
C ALA A 39 -7.53 -33.27 12.55
N ILE A 40 -7.18 -33.83 11.39
CA ILE A 40 -6.47 -33.12 10.33
C ILE A 40 -7.37 -31.93 10.00
N ALA A 41 -6.92 -30.75 10.38
CA ALA A 41 -7.62 -29.50 10.06
C ALA A 41 -7.88 -29.52 8.54
N LYS A 42 -9.16 -29.33 8.15
CA LYS A 42 -9.51 -29.22 6.72
C LYS A 42 -8.60 -28.16 6.11
N PRO A 43 -8.00 -28.44 4.93
CA PRO A 43 -7.20 -27.43 4.25
C PRO A 43 -8.04 -26.16 4.12
N VAL A 44 -7.51 -25.03 4.57
CA VAL A 44 -8.14 -23.73 4.35
C VAL A 44 -8.22 -23.57 2.84
N ALA A 45 -9.44 -23.45 2.31
CA ALA A 45 -9.65 -23.29 0.87
C ALA A 45 -8.87 -22.06 0.40
N ASP A 46 -8.15 -22.17 -0.73
CA ASP A 46 -7.41 -21.05 -1.31
C ASP A 46 -8.43 -19.96 -1.71
N PRO A 47 -8.43 -18.79 -1.08
CA PRO A 47 -9.39 -17.73 -1.39
C PRO A 47 -9.28 -17.26 -2.85
N SER A 48 -8.13 -17.45 -3.48
CA SER A 48 -7.88 -17.10 -4.89
C SER A 48 -8.74 -17.89 -5.87
N ALA A 49 -9.39 -18.99 -5.41
CA ALA A 49 -10.41 -19.71 -6.21
C ALA A 49 -11.64 -18.84 -6.54
N ARG A 50 -11.84 -17.72 -5.85
CA ARG A 50 -12.91 -16.73 -6.13
C ARG A 50 -12.53 -15.71 -7.20
N ALA A 51 -11.33 -15.82 -7.78
CA ALA A 51 -10.83 -14.87 -8.78
C ALA A 51 -11.62 -14.97 -10.09
N ASP A 52 -11.81 -13.82 -10.74
CA ASP A 52 -12.35 -13.77 -12.09
C ASP A 52 -11.45 -14.54 -13.08
N PRO A 53 -11.96 -15.02 -14.21
CA PRO A 53 -11.20 -15.88 -15.11
C PRO A 53 -9.89 -15.28 -15.62
N ASP A 54 -9.85 -13.97 -15.88
CA ASP A 54 -8.64 -13.26 -16.32
C ASP A 54 -7.61 -13.13 -15.18
N MET A 55 -8.06 -12.80 -13.97
CA MET A 55 -7.21 -12.79 -12.78
C MET A 55 -6.70 -14.19 -12.43
N ALA A 56 -7.58 -15.22 -12.48
CA ALA A 56 -7.21 -16.61 -12.24
C ALA A 56 -6.14 -17.09 -13.23
N LYS A 57 -6.18 -16.64 -14.49
CA LYS A 57 -5.15 -16.93 -15.50
C LYS A 57 -3.78 -16.39 -15.07
N VAL A 58 -3.71 -15.16 -14.61
CA VAL A 58 -2.45 -14.55 -14.11
C VAL A 58 -1.91 -15.36 -12.93
N LEU A 59 -2.77 -15.70 -11.96
CA LEU A 59 -2.38 -16.50 -10.79
C LEU A 59 -1.89 -17.91 -11.17
N ALA A 60 -2.54 -18.53 -12.16
CA ALA A 60 -2.11 -19.85 -12.68
C ALA A 60 -0.73 -19.78 -13.34
N VAL A 61 -0.45 -18.68 -14.09
CA VAL A 61 0.87 -18.47 -14.69
C VAL A 61 1.92 -18.19 -13.61
N LEU A 62 1.61 -17.37 -12.62
CA LEU A 62 2.50 -17.12 -11.48
C LEU A 62 2.86 -18.44 -10.78
N ASN A 63 1.86 -19.28 -10.50
CA ASN A 63 2.08 -20.59 -9.88
C ASN A 63 2.98 -21.51 -10.75
N LYS A 64 2.84 -21.47 -12.08
CA LYS A 64 3.70 -22.22 -13.01
C LYS A 64 5.13 -21.69 -13.06
N LEU A 65 5.35 -20.40 -12.84
CA LEU A 65 6.69 -19.81 -12.71
C LEU A 65 7.39 -20.30 -11.44
N GLY A 66 6.63 -20.78 -10.45
CA GLY A 66 7.12 -21.47 -9.26
C GLY A 66 7.91 -20.60 -8.30
N PRO A 67 7.44 -19.39 -7.93
CA PRO A 67 8.14 -18.61 -6.93
C PRO A 67 8.15 -19.36 -5.58
N THR A 68 9.29 -19.32 -4.91
CA THR A 68 9.38 -19.80 -3.52
C THR A 68 8.65 -18.81 -2.61
N PRO A 69 7.87 -19.26 -1.62
CA PRO A 69 7.21 -18.37 -0.66
C PRO A 69 8.24 -17.44 0.00
N ILE A 70 8.08 -16.13 -0.17
CA ILE A 70 9.08 -15.14 0.23
C ILE A 70 9.28 -15.09 1.75
N GLU A 71 8.26 -15.44 2.52
CA GLU A 71 8.33 -15.54 3.98
C GLU A 71 9.30 -16.61 4.49
N THR A 72 9.76 -17.49 3.62
CA THR A 72 10.79 -18.52 3.91
C THR A 72 12.19 -18.11 3.47
N LEU A 73 12.32 -16.93 2.85
CA LEU A 73 13.55 -16.46 2.20
C LEU A 73 14.18 -15.27 2.95
N THR A 74 15.46 -15.07 2.68
CA THR A 74 16.11 -13.79 2.99
C THR A 74 15.56 -12.69 2.06
N PRO A 75 15.61 -11.40 2.44
CA PRO A 75 15.19 -10.30 1.56
C PRO A 75 15.91 -10.29 0.20
N ALA A 76 17.20 -10.63 0.17
CA ALA A 76 17.98 -10.69 -1.06
C ALA A 76 17.52 -11.82 -2.01
N GLU A 77 17.07 -12.95 -1.49
CA GLU A 77 16.48 -14.04 -2.26
C GLU A 77 15.05 -13.73 -2.68
N ALA A 78 14.25 -13.13 -1.78
CA ALA A 78 12.87 -12.73 -2.05
C ALA A 78 12.78 -11.73 -3.24
N ARG A 79 13.71 -10.78 -3.32
CA ARG A 79 13.82 -9.80 -4.43
C ARG A 79 14.15 -10.43 -5.79
N LYS A 80 14.56 -11.68 -5.84
CA LYS A 80 14.88 -12.42 -7.07
C LYS A 80 13.76 -13.35 -7.52
N GLN A 81 12.70 -13.49 -6.72
CA GLN A 81 11.58 -14.35 -7.06
C GLN A 81 10.77 -13.76 -8.21
N TYR A 82 10.10 -14.63 -8.96
CA TYR A 82 9.13 -14.21 -9.95
C TYR A 82 8.00 -13.42 -9.28
N SER A 83 7.69 -12.28 -9.89
CA SER A 83 6.63 -11.37 -9.46
C SER A 83 5.35 -11.59 -10.28
N VAL A 84 4.27 -10.97 -9.84
CA VAL A 84 3.03 -10.89 -10.63
C VAL A 84 3.27 -10.19 -11.96
N ALA A 85 4.14 -9.17 -12.00
CA ALA A 85 4.51 -8.49 -13.25
C ALA A 85 5.16 -9.46 -14.25
N ASP A 86 5.93 -10.45 -13.78
CA ASP A 86 6.51 -11.48 -14.65
C ASP A 86 5.43 -12.42 -15.19
N ALA A 87 4.43 -12.76 -14.36
CA ALA A 87 3.27 -13.54 -14.80
C ALA A 87 2.47 -12.79 -15.86
N VAL A 88 2.21 -11.49 -15.68
CA VAL A 88 1.54 -10.64 -16.68
C VAL A 88 2.33 -10.60 -17.99
N LYS A 89 3.64 -10.35 -17.95
CA LYS A 89 4.51 -10.39 -19.15
C LYS A 89 4.44 -11.75 -19.86
N LYS A 90 4.38 -12.83 -19.09
CA LYS A 90 4.25 -14.18 -19.65
C LYS A 90 2.89 -14.40 -20.32
N VAL A 91 1.77 -13.93 -19.74
CA VAL A 91 0.45 -13.99 -20.34
C VAL A 91 0.44 -13.19 -21.65
N ILE A 92 0.93 -11.94 -21.65
CA ILE A 92 1.04 -11.09 -22.86
C ILE A 92 1.79 -11.82 -23.97
N LYS A 93 2.93 -12.43 -23.64
CA LYS A 93 3.75 -13.19 -24.58
C LYS A 93 3.05 -14.43 -25.12
N ASP A 94 2.42 -15.24 -24.25
CA ASP A 94 1.76 -16.48 -24.63
C ASP A 94 0.53 -16.24 -25.51
N GLU A 95 -0.22 -15.17 -25.24
CA GLU A 95 -1.39 -14.76 -26.01
C GLU A 95 -1.05 -13.83 -27.19
N ARG A 96 0.22 -13.49 -27.38
CA ARG A 96 0.72 -12.62 -28.47
C ARG A 96 0.01 -11.27 -28.51
N LEU A 97 -0.29 -10.70 -27.35
CA LEU A 97 -0.91 -9.38 -27.25
C LEU A 97 0.08 -8.30 -27.66
N ASP A 98 -0.38 -7.36 -28.49
CA ASP A 98 0.40 -6.19 -28.88
C ASP A 98 0.27 -5.11 -27.80
N VAL A 99 1.13 -5.15 -26.82
CA VAL A 99 1.15 -4.24 -25.68
C VAL A 99 2.48 -3.53 -25.59
N ASP A 100 2.45 -2.22 -25.79
CA ASP A 100 3.56 -1.33 -25.47
C ASP A 100 3.17 -0.46 -24.27
N PRO A 101 3.69 -0.75 -23.07
CA PRO A 101 3.37 0.02 -21.86
C PRO A 101 3.87 1.46 -21.93
N HIS A 102 4.85 1.75 -22.78
CA HIS A 102 5.46 3.08 -22.89
C HIS A 102 4.99 3.88 -24.10
N LYS A 103 4.04 3.36 -24.88
CA LYS A 103 3.53 4.04 -26.08
C LYS A 103 3.08 5.47 -25.75
N GLY A 104 3.65 6.46 -26.46
CA GLY A 104 3.35 7.88 -26.26
C GLY A 104 3.98 8.52 -25.03
N LEU A 105 4.97 7.84 -24.39
CA LEU A 105 5.66 8.33 -23.21
C LEU A 105 7.17 8.41 -23.42
N LYS A 106 7.77 9.43 -22.83
CA LYS A 106 9.23 9.49 -22.57
C LYS A 106 9.48 9.02 -21.15
N ILE A 107 10.32 7.99 -21.01
CA ILE A 107 10.72 7.47 -19.69
C ILE A 107 12.16 7.94 -19.42
N SER A 108 12.39 8.52 -18.25
CA SER A 108 13.72 8.94 -17.82
C SER A 108 13.95 8.71 -16.35
N ASN A 109 15.16 8.30 -15.99
CA ASN A 109 15.60 8.22 -14.59
C ASN A 109 16.45 9.45 -14.28
N SER A 110 16.24 10.04 -13.12
CA SER A 110 17.02 11.20 -12.69
C SER A 110 17.73 10.95 -11.38
N HIS A 111 18.98 11.37 -11.37
CA HIS A 111 19.84 11.51 -10.21
C HIS A 111 20.39 12.93 -10.24
N PHE A 112 19.62 13.89 -9.72
CA PHE A 112 20.10 15.26 -9.69
C PHE A 112 21.03 15.45 -8.49
N ALA A 113 22.10 16.22 -8.67
CA ALA A 113 23.05 16.50 -7.60
C ALA A 113 22.41 17.20 -6.38
N ASP A 114 21.34 18.00 -6.63
CA ASP A 114 20.56 18.68 -5.62
C ASP A 114 19.49 17.79 -4.93
N MET A 115 19.36 16.52 -5.36
CA MET A 115 18.44 15.53 -4.78
C MET A 115 19.10 14.66 -3.70
N GLY A 116 20.40 14.77 -3.47
CA GLY A 116 21.11 13.88 -2.56
C GLY A 116 21.03 12.42 -3.03
N LYS A 117 20.35 11.57 -2.23
CA LYS A 117 20.17 10.14 -2.53
C LYS A 117 18.87 9.83 -3.27
N LEU A 118 17.97 10.79 -3.47
CA LEU A 118 16.69 10.59 -4.14
C LEU A 118 16.88 10.05 -5.55
N ARG A 119 16.13 9.00 -5.88
CA ARG A 119 16.05 8.42 -7.22
C ARG A 119 14.61 8.47 -7.70
N LEU A 120 14.39 9.06 -8.87
CA LEU A 120 13.08 9.25 -9.45
C LEU A 120 13.05 8.74 -10.88
N ARG A 121 11.92 8.12 -11.26
CA ARG A 121 11.62 7.81 -12.66
C ARG A 121 10.44 8.64 -13.11
N TYR A 122 10.62 9.31 -14.24
CA TYR A 122 9.61 10.16 -14.86
C TYR A 122 8.97 9.44 -16.04
N TYR A 123 7.65 9.46 -16.08
CA TYR A 123 6.81 9.03 -17.18
C TYR A 123 6.12 10.26 -17.72
N THR A 124 6.59 10.76 -18.84
CA THR A 124 6.20 12.06 -19.37
C THR A 124 5.54 11.87 -20.75
N PRO A 125 4.32 12.40 -21.00
CA PRO A 125 3.73 12.41 -22.34
C PRO A 125 4.71 12.98 -23.37
N GLU A 126 4.85 12.35 -24.55
CA GLU A 126 5.92 12.68 -25.52
C GLU A 126 5.96 14.13 -25.95
N ASN A 127 4.78 14.76 -26.07
CA ASN A 127 4.66 16.14 -26.55
C ASN A 127 4.84 17.18 -25.43
N THR A 128 5.26 16.77 -24.22
CA THR A 128 5.47 17.65 -23.08
C THR A 128 6.69 18.52 -23.30
N ASN A 129 6.55 19.82 -23.02
CA ASN A 129 7.62 20.79 -22.93
C ASN A 129 7.51 21.58 -21.59
N LYS A 130 8.45 22.49 -21.32
CA LYS A 130 8.49 23.25 -20.06
C LYS A 130 7.27 24.13 -19.80
N ASP A 131 6.50 24.47 -20.84
CA ASP A 131 5.33 25.34 -20.79
C ASP A 131 4.00 24.57 -20.81
N SER A 132 4.04 23.22 -20.80
CA SER A 132 2.87 22.35 -20.92
C SER A 132 1.92 22.41 -19.73
N ASN A 133 2.41 22.80 -18.55
CA ASN A 133 1.59 22.98 -17.34
C ASN A 133 0.72 21.78 -16.98
N LEU A 134 1.25 20.56 -17.19
CA LEU A 134 0.54 19.31 -16.96
C LEU A 134 0.34 19.02 -15.47
N PRO A 135 -0.75 18.31 -15.10
CA PRO A 135 -0.85 17.74 -13.77
C PRO A 135 0.32 16.81 -13.48
N VAL A 136 0.66 16.66 -12.21
CA VAL A 136 1.72 15.77 -11.75
C VAL A 136 1.15 14.72 -10.81
N VAL A 137 1.56 13.48 -10.97
CA VAL A 137 1.32 12.40 -10.01
C VAL A 137 2.64 12.04 -9.36
N VAL A 138 2.71 12.09 -8.04
CA VAL A 138 3.78 11.44 -7.29
C VAL A 138 3.32 10.02 -6.96
N TYR A 139 4.05 9.04 -7.45
CA TYR A 139 3.67 7.64 -7.33
C TYR A 139 4.62 6.89 -6.42
N PHE A 140 4.05 6.14 -5.47
CA PHE A 140 4.75 5.25 -4.55
C PHE A 140 4.38 3.80 -4.86
N ARG A 141 5.37 2.98 -5.22
CA ARG A 141 5.20 1.56 -5.50
C ARG A 141 4.90 0.74 -4.25
N GLY A 142 4.39 -0.48 -4.46
CA GLY A 142 4.23 -1.49 -3.42
C GLY A 142 5.51 -2.28 -3.12
N GLY A 143 5.31 -3.50 -2.57
CA GLY A 143 6.38 -4.43 -2.23
C GLY A 143 6.74 -4.46 -0.74
N GLY A 144 5.81 -4.09 0.15
CA GLY A 144 5.96 -4.21 1.61
C GLY A 144 7.18 -3.49 2.18
N TRP A 145 7.68 -2.46 1.53
CA TRP A 145 8.93 -1.72 1.82
C TRP A 145 10.20 -2.57 1.76
N VAL A 146 10.13 -3.83 1.32
CA VAL A 146 11.24 -4.80 1.36
C VAL A 146 11.64 -5.31 -0.01
N ILE A 147 10.66 -5.53 -0.89
CA ILE A 147 10.87 -6.10 -2.23
C ILE A 147 10.40 -5.16 -3.33
N ALA A 148 10.56 -5.60 -4.57
CA ALA A 148 10.21 -4.89 -5.80
C ALA A 148 11.09 -3.65 -6.07
N ASP A 149 10.96 -3.12 -7.27
CA ASP A 149 11.69 -1.95 -7.76
C ASP A 149 10.84 -1.15 -8.75
N LEU A 150 11.42 -0.12 -9.36
CA LEU A 150 10.76 0.69 -10.39
C LEU A 150 10.36 -0.12 -11.63
N ASN A 151 11.06 -1.23 -11.94
CA ASN A 151 10.76 -2.05 -13.11
C ASN A 151 9.63 -3.04 -12.84
N THR A 152 9.51 -3.51 -11.59
CA THR A 152 8.40 -4.36 -11.15
C THR A 152 7.07 -3.62 -11.23
N TYR A 153 7.06 -2.34 -10.84
CA TYR A 153 5.87 -1.47 -10.83
C TYR A 153 5.83 -0.47 -11.99
N ASP A 154 6.41 -0.80 -13.13
CA ASP A 154 6.50 0.10 -14.30
C ASP A 154 5.15 0.29 -15.02
N ALA A 155 4.27 -0.71 -14.99
CA ALA A 155 2.98 -0.69 -15.70
C ALA A 155 2.04 0.38 -15.17
N THR A 156 1.86 0.49 -13.85
CA THR A 156 0.95 1.46 -13.23
C THR A 156 1.30 2.91 -13.55
N PRO A 157 2.52 3.41 -13.28
CA PRO A 157 2.84 4.80 -13.60
C PRO A 157 2.78 5.09 -15.10
N SER A 158 3.10 4.11 -15.95
CA SER A 158 2.93 4.23 -17.40
C SER A 158 1.46 4.39 -17.79
N ALA A 159 0.57 3.56 -17.26
CA ALA A 159 -0.87 3.63 -17.51
C ALA A 159 -1.47 4.95 -17.00
N LEU A 160 -1.11 5.37 -15.80
CA LEU A 160 -1.56 6.64 -15.23
C LEU A 160 -1.11 7.83 -16.08
N ALA A 161 0.15 7.86 -16.53
CA ALA A 161 0.67 8.95 -17.36
C ALA A 161 -0.10 9.07 -18.68
N ARG A 162 -0.36 7.95 -19.35
CA ARG A 162 -1.15 7.92 -20.62
C ARG A 162 -2.60 8.33 -20.38
N LYS A 163 -3.28 7.66 -19.44
CA LYS A 163 -4.72 7.84 -19.20
C LYS A 163 -5.06 9.22 -18.66
N ALA A 164 -4.21 9.77 -17.80
CA ALA A 164 -4.41 11.06 -17.19
C ALA A 164 -3.82 12.22 -18.03
N ASN A 165 -3.02 11.94 -19.04
CA ASN A 165 -2.19 12.94 -19.72
C ASN A 165 -1.44 13.81 -18.69
N ALA A 166 -0.74 13.17 -17.76
CA ALA A 166 -0.04 13.78 -16.65
C ALA A 166 1.41 13.32 -16.60
N ILE A 167 2.27 14.11 -15.97
CA ILE A 167 3.62 13.66 -15.64
C ILE A 167 3.51 12.78 -14.39
N VAL A 168 3.94 11.52 -14.46
CA VAL A 168 4.02 10.64 -13.30
C VAL A 168 5.47 10.51 -12.86
N VAL A 169 5.73 10.78 -11.58
CA VAL A 169 7.05 10.68 -10.96
C VAL A 169 7.02 9.54 -9.95
N SER A 170 7.63 8.42 -10.31
CA SER A 170 7.76 7.25 -9.44
C SER A 170 8.99 7.38 -8.54
N VAL A 171 8.77 7.25 -7.24
CA VAL A 171 9.81 7.40 -6.20
C VAL A 171 10.43 6.05 -5.88
N ASP A 172 11.75 5.94 -6.03
CA ASP A 172 12.53 4.76 -5.66
C ASP A 172 13.01 4.89 -4.21
N TYR A 173 12.08 4.78 -3.28
CA TYR A 173 12.36 4.89 -1.85
C TYR A 173 13.23 3.74 -1.33
N PRO A 174 14.02 3.97 -0.24
CA PRO A 174 14.91 2.96 0.34
C PRO A 174 14.13 1.79 0.94
N MET A 175 14.71 0.60 0.85
CA MET A 175 14.07 -0.64 1.28
C MET A 175 14.67 -1.18 2.58
N ALA A 176 13.83 -1.81 3.37
CA ALA A 176 14.21 -2.63 4.51
C ALA A 176 14.73 -4.01 4.02
N PRO A 177 15.58 -4.69 4.81
CA PRO A 177 16.06 -4.31 6.14
C PRO A 177 17.26 -3.37 6.13
N GLU A 178 17.81 -3.03 4.95
CA GLU A 178 18.97 -2.15 4.83
C GLU A 178 18.65 -0.74 5.36
N HIS A 179 17.41 -0.31 5.14
CA HIS A 179 16.86 0.96 5.59
C HIS A 179 15.48 0.72 6.21
N LYS A 180 15.48 0.39 7.51
CA LYS A 180 14.26 0.11 8.27
C LYS A 180 13.40 1.35 8.45
N PHE A 181 12.17 1.16 8.95
CA PHE A 181 11.29 2.25 9.32
C PHE A 181 12.03 3.27 10.21
N PRO A 182 11.87 4.58 10.00
CA PRO A 182 10.95 5.26 9.07
C PRO A 182 11.57 5.67 7.72
N ALA A 183 12.72 5.13 7.30
CA ALA A 183 13.50 5.63 6.18
C ALA A 183 12.69 5.85 4.87
N ALA A 184 11.81 4.91 4.51
CA ALA A 184 10.96 5.05 3.33
C ALA A 184 9.95 6.21 3.46
N HIS A 185 9.43 6.46 4.66
CA HIS A 185 8.49 7.55 4.94
C HIS A 185 9.19 8.91 4.90
N ASP A 186 10.38 8.99 5.48
CA ASP A 186 11.20 10.21 5.45
C ASP A 186 11.59 10.58 4.01
N GLU A 187 12.01 9.59 3.22
CA GLU A 187 12.35 9.78 1.80
C GLU A 187 11.12 10.16 0.96
N ALA A 188 9.94 9.60 1.25
CA ALA A 188 8.71 9.90 0.53
C ALA A 188 8.33 11.39 0.66
N ILE A 189 8.42 11.96 1.87
CA ILE A 189 8.12 13.39 2.07
C ILE A 189 9.21 14.28 1.46
N GLU A 190 10.48 13.89 1.52
CA GLU A 190 11.55 14.66 0.87
C GLU A 190 11.43 14.63 -0.66
N ALA A 191 11.06 13.48 -1.25
CA ALA A 191 10.75 13.37 -2.67
C ALA A 191 9.57 14.27 -3.06
N TYR A 192 8.51 14.28 -2.25
CA TYR A 192 7.37 15.16 -2.47
C TYR A 192 7.76 16.65 -2.44
N LYS A 193 8.51 17.09 -1.43
CA LYS A 193 9.04 18.47 -1.33
C LYS A 193 9.84 18.85 -2.58
N TYR A 194 10.73 17.94 -3.00
CA TYR A 194 11.53 18.16 -4.20
C TYR A 194 10.67 18.31 -5.46
N ILE A 195 9.67 17.43 -5.63
CA ILE A 195 8.79 17.46 -6.80
C ILE A 195 7.94 18.73 -6.82
N VAL A 196 7.33 19.12 -5.70
CA VAL A 196 6.59 20.39 -5.58
C VAL A 196 7.46 21.58 -6.02
N LYS A 197 8.67 21.66 -5.50
CA LYS A 197 9.62 22.76 -5.81
C LYS A 197 10.04 22.80 -7.27
N HIS A 198 10.09 21.64 -7.93
CA HIS A 198 10.74 21.52 -9.25
C HIS A 198 9.81 21.10 -10.40
N ALA A 199 8.52 20.85 -10.15
CA ALA A 199 7.56 20.37 -11.16
C ALA A 199 7.60 21.19 -12.46
N LYS A 200 7.68 22.51 -12.35
CA LYS A 200 7.73 23.42 -13.50
C LYS A 200 8.94 23.18 -14.43
N ARG A 201 10.07 22.66 -13.91
CA ARG A 201 11.26 22.38 -14.74
C ARG A 201 10.96 21.34 -15.82
N TRP A 202 9.98 20.45 -15.57
CA TRP A 202 9.61 19.34 -16.44
C TRP A 202 8.31 19.59 -17.22
N GLY A 203 7.73 20.79 -17.11
CA GLY A 203 6.43 21.09 -17.71
C GLY A 203 5.25 20.71 -16.83
N GLY A 204 5.48 20.40 -15.54
CA GLY A 204 4.44 20.10 -14.56
C GLY A 204 3.95 21.33 -13.80
N ASN A 205 2.74 21.22 -13.24
CA ASN A 205 2.09 22.24 -12.41
C ASN A 205 2.14 21.83 -10.94
N ALA A 206 2.84 22.60 -10.10
CA ALA A 206 2.95 22.35 -8.67
C ALA A 206 1.63 22.51 -7.90
N ASP A 207 0.66 23.27 -8.43
CA ASP A 207 -0.67 23.45 -7.84
C ASP A 207 -1.64 22.32 -8.23
N ARG A 208 -1.19 21.35 -9.05
CA ARG A 208 -1.98 20.23 -9.55
C ARG A 208 -1.26 18.90 -9.33
N ILE A 209 -0.79 18.69 -8.11
CA ILE A 209 -0.12 17.45 -7.74
C ILE A 209 -1.10 16.51 -7.03
N GLY A 210 -1.23 15.27 -7.55
CA GLY A 210 -1.90 14.15 -6.89
C GLY A 210 -0.90 13.17 -6.32
N LEU A 211 -1.25 12.48 -5.23
CA LEU A 211 -0.50 11.35 -4.71
C LEU A 211 -1.21 10.05 -5.08
N VAL A 212 -0.45 9.09 -5.57
CA VAL A 212 -0.96 7.74 -5.86
C VAL A 212 0.02 6.73 -5.29
N GLY A 213 -0.49 5.67 -4.68
CA GLY A 213 0.38 4.60 -4.21
C GLY A 213 -0.36 3.28 -4.04
N GLU A 214 0.39 2.18 -4.14
CA GLU A 214 -0.11 0.82 -4.07
C GLU A 214 0.44 0.10 -2.85
N SER A 215 -0.39 -0.59 -2.06
CA SER A 215 0.04 -1.42 -0.94
C SER A 215 0.85 -0.59 0.10
N ALA A 216 2.09 -0.94 0.35
CA ALA A 216 3.04 -0.10 1.10
C ALA A 216 3.13 1.33 0.56
N GLY A 217 3.07 1.49 -0.76
CA GLY A 217 3.01 2.82 -1.41
C GLY A 217 1.69 3.55 -1.16
N GLY A 218 0.58 2.83 -1.00
CA GLY A 218 -0.70 3.40 -0.59
C GLY A 218 -0.66 4.00 0.82
N ASN A 219 0.07 3.34 1.73
CA ASN A 219 0.42 3.88 3.04
C ASN A 219 1.28 5.14 2.88
N LEU A 220 2.37 5.08 2.10
CA LEU A 220 3.26 6.22 1.87
C LEU A 220 2.52 7.44 1.28
N ALA A 221 1.55 7.24 0.37
CA ALA A 221 0.77 8.32 -0.21
C ALA A 221 -0.05 9.07 0.86
N LEU A 222 -0.74 8.34 1.74
CA LEU A 222 -1.50 8.94 2.85
C LEU A 222 -0.57 9.57 3.88
N ALA A 223 0.49 8.89 4.30
CA ALA A 223 1.47 9.42 5.25
C ALA A 223 2.15 10.70 4.73
N THR A 224 2.47 10.75 3.44
CA THR A 224 3.05 11.95 2.79
C THR A 224 2.07 13.11 2.79
N ALA A 225 0.78 12.88 2.53
CA ALA A 225 -0.23 13.94 2.58
C ALA A 225 -0.43 14.48 4.00
N ILE A 226 -0.45 13.60 5.00
CA ILE A 226 -0.50 13.99 6.42
C ILE A 226 0.71 14.84 6.77
N ALA A 227 1.91 14.37 6.42
CA ALA A 227 3.15 15.10 6.68
C ALA A 227 3.20 16.46 5.95
N ALA A 228 2.68 16.55 4.71
CA ALA A 228 2.61 17.81 3.97
C ALA A 228 1.71 18.82 4.67
N ARG A 229 0.54 18.40 5.18
CA ARG A 229 -0.35 19.23 5.98
C ARG A 229 0.35 19.71 7.27
N ASP A 230 0.94 18.79 8.02
CA ASP A 230 1.50 19.06 9.35
C ASP A 230 2.75 19.97 9.29
N GLN A 231 3.51 19.86 8.18
CA GLN A 231 4.71 20.69 7.94
C GLN A 231 4.40 21.97 7.14
N ALA A 232 3.11 22.28 6.90
CA ALA A 232 2.69 23.45 6.12
C ALA A 232 3.34 23.53 4.72
N ILE A 233 3.55 22.37 4.08
CA ILE A 233 3.99 22.27 2.69
C ILE A 233 2.75 22.33 1.80
N THR A 234 2.89 22.71 0.53
CA THR A 234 1.81 22.58 -0.46
C THR A 234 1.21 21.18 -0.39
N VAL A 235 -0.07 21.08 0.02
CA VAL A 235 -0.75 19.80 0.10
C VAL A 235 -1.12 19.31 -1.30
N PRO A 236 -1.17 17.97 -1.54
CA PRO A 236 -1.68 17.46 -2.80
C PRO A 236 -3.16 17.82 -2.98
N VAL A 237 -3.64 17.86 -4.20
CA VAL A 237 -5.05 18.18 -4.48
C VAL A 237 -5.95 16.95 -4.51
N ALA A 238 -5.38 15.76 -4.57
CA ALA A 238 -6.09 14.48 -4.49
C ALA A 238 -5.12 13.37 -4.05
N ILE A 239 -5.66 12.36 -3.39
CA ILE A 239 -4.93 11.14 -2.99
C ILE A 239 -5.69 9.92 -3.53
N VAL A 240 -4.97 9.00 -4.17
CA VAL A 240 -5.48 7.68 -4.54
C VAL A 240 -4.61 6.63 -3.85
N SER A 241 -5.16 5.97 -2.85
CA SER A 241 -4.48 4.93 -2.08
C SER A 241 -5.10 3.57 -2.43
N ILE A 242 -4.29 2.72 -3.03
CA ILE A 242 -4.72 1.47 -3.66
C ILE A 242 -4.31 0.32 -2.76
N TYR A 243 -5.28 -0.47 -2.30
CA TYR A 243 -5.16 -1.58 -1.34
C TYR A 243 -4.10 -1.32 -0.24
N PRO A 244 -4.21 -0.19 0.48
CA PRO A 244 -3.14 0.27 1.36
C PRO A 244 -2.92 -0.65 2.56
N VAL A 245 -1.68 -0.67 3.07
CA VAL A 245 -1.43 -1.03 4.46
C VAL A 245 -1.87 0.16 5.33
N ALA A 246 -2.96 0.05 6.07
CA ALA A 246 -3.47 1.13 6.91
C ALA A 246 -3.31 0.85 8.41
N THR A 247 -3.20 -0.41 8.78
CA THR A 247 -2.97 -0.82 10.17
C THR A 247 -1.89 -1.89 10.28
N THR A 248 -1.14 -1.84 11.36
CA THR A 248 -0.15 -2.86 11.74
C THR A 248 -0.78 -4.08 12.41
N SER A 249 -2.09 -4.04 12.73
CA SER A 249 -2.82 -5.18 13.29
C SER A 249 -2.87 -6.34 12.28
N MET A 250 -2.55 -7.54 12.75
CA MET A 250 -2.72 -8.78 11.99
C MET A 250 -4.08 -9.44 12.25
N ASP A 251 -4.92 -8.82 13.07
CA ASP A 251 -6.22 -9.36 13.52
C ASP A 251 -7.40 -8.63 12.87
N THR A 252 -7.36 -8.42 11.55
CA THR A 252 -8.50 -7.86 10.80
C THR A 252 -9.29 -8.97 10.10
N PRO A 253 -10.58 -8.75 9.77
CA PRO A 253 -11.39 -9.77 9.11
C PRO A 253 -10.77 -10.35 7.84
N SER A 254 -10.30 -9.49 6.92
CA SER A 254 -9.72 -9.98 5.65
C SER A 254 -8.37 -10.66 5.83
N LYS A 255 -7.56 -10.28 6.82
CA LYS A 255 -6.31 -10.99 7.15
C LYS A 255 -6.55 -12.42 7.62
N LYS A 256 -7.75 -12.73 8.13
CA LYS A 256 -8.20 -14.09 8.47
C LYS A 256 -8.85 -14.78 7.28
N GLU A 257 -9.80 -14.12 6.62
CA GLU A 257 -10.56 -14.66 5.48
C GLU A 257 -9.64 -14.97 4.30
N ASP A 258 -8.74 -14.06 3.96
CA ASP A 258 -7.83 -14.15 2.83
C ASP A 258 -6.39 -14.51 3.26
N ALA A 259 -6.24 -15.18 4.42
CA ALA A 259 -4.93 -15.54 5.00
C ALA A 259 -4.03 -16.34 4.06
N ALA A 260 -4.61 -17.13 3.16
CA ALA A 260 -3.91 -17.96 2.17
C ALA A 260 -4.06 -17.43 0.74
N ALA A 261 -4.52 -16.19 0.55
CA ALA A 261 -4.66 -15.57 -0.79
C ALA A 261 -3.31 -15.44 -1.49
N LYS A 262 -3.36 -15.26 -2.81
CA LYS A 262 -2.21 -15.04 -3.68
C LYS A 262 -2.46 -13.77 -4.51
N PRO A 263 -1.44 -13.00 -4.80
CA PRO A 263 0.00 -13.19 -4.51
C PRO A 263 0.40 -12.81 -3.08
N LEU A 264 -0.45 -12.10 -2.32
CA LEU A 264 -0.21 -11.69 -0.95
C LEU A 264 -1.00 -12.57 0.03
N ASN A 265 -0.34 -13.02 1.11
CA ASN A 265 -0.94 -13.80 2.18
C ASN A 265 -0.59 -13.23 3.58
N ALA A 266 -1.20 -13.74 4.65
CA ALA A 266 -0.95 -13.27 6.01
C ALA A 266 0.49 -13.57 6.51
N PRO A 267 1.10 -14.74 6.25
CA PRO A 267 2.52 -14.97 6.57
C PRO A 267 3.46 -13.97 5.92
N MET A 268 3.25 -13.60 4.65
CA MET A 268 4.03 -12.56 3.98
C MET A 268 3.90 -11.20 4.68
N MET A 269 2.69 -10.83 5.12
CA MET A 269 2.48 -9.58 5.87
C MET A 269 3.29 -9.56 7.17
N ALA A 270 3.31 -10.67 7.91
CA ALA A 270 4.12 -10.80 9.11
C ALA A 270 5.62 -10.68 8.81
N TRP A 271 6.08 -11.33 7.73
CA TRP A 271 7.47 -11.26 7.27
C TRP A 271 7.87 -9.83 6.87
N PHE A 272 7.02 -9.08 6.15
CA PHE A 272 7.28 -7.69 5.80
C PHE A 272 7.47 -6.81 7.04
N PHE A 273 6.60 -6.94 8.04
CA PHE A 273 6.75 -6.20 9.29
C PHE A 273 8.02 -6.60 10.06
N ASP A 274 8.38 -7.90 10.10
CA ASP A 274 9.63 -8.36 10.72
C ASP A 274 10.87 -7.70 10.10
N LYS A 275 10.89 -7.53 8.77
CA LYS A 275 12.02 -6.91 8.08
C LYS A 275 12.01 -5.38 8.17
N LEU A 276 10.82 -4.77 8.22
CA LEU A 276 10.66 -3.32 8.23
C LEU A 276 10.98 -2.69 9.59
N LEU A 277 10.51 -3.30 10.69
CA LEU A 277 10.49 -2.67 12.01
C LEU A 277 11.83 -2.79 12.73
N ASN A 278 12.19 -1.76 13.52
CA ASN A 278 13.31 -1.84 14.46
C ASN A 278 12.88 -2.52 15.76
N SER A 279 11.63 -2.26 16.18
CA SER A 279 11.03 -2.82 17.39
C SER A 279 9.50 -2.82 17.29
N ASP A 280 8.84 -3.47 18.24
CA ASP A 280 7.37 -3.50 18.30
C ASP A 280 6.74 -2.12 18.54
N SER A 281 7.48 -1.15 19.12
CA SER A 281 6.98 0.21 19.30
C SER A 281 6.71 0.92 17.96
N ASP A 282 7.42 0.58 16.89
CA ASP A 282 7.21 1.16 15.56
C ASP A 282 5.81 0.86 15.03
N LYS A 283 5.16 -0.21 15.50
CA LYS A 283 3.77 -0.55 15.15
C LYS A 283 2.75 0.49 15.63
N GLN A 284 3.13 1.36 16.56
CA GLN A 284 2.26 2.42 17.06
C GLN A 284 2.51 3.77 16.37
N ASP A 285 3.55 3.88 15.57
CA ASP A 285 3.87 5.13 14.88
C ASP A 285 2.75 5.45 13.85
N PRO A 286 2.13 6.65 13.91
CA PRO A 286 0.99 7.00 13.05
C PRO A 286 1.35 7.11 11.56
N ARG A 287 2.64 7.20 11.20
CA ARG A 287 3.08 7.16 9.80
C ARG A 287 2.91 5.78 9.19
N LEU A 288 3.10 4.73 9.99
CA LEU A 288 2.93 3.33 9.57
C LEU A 288 1.52 2.82 9.88
N ASN A 289 1.06 3.05 11.11
CA ASN A 289 -0.28 2.71 11.59
C ASN A 289 -1.23 3.89 11.38
N LEU A 290 -1.66 4.11 10.14
CA LEU A 290 -2.44 5.28 9.73
C LEU A 290 -3.76 5.44 10.51
N VAL A 291 -4.31 4.34 11.03
CA VAL A 291 -5.53 4.37 11.87
C VAL A 291 -5.30 5.05 13.21
N ALA A 292 -4.05 5.30 13.61
CA ALA A 292 -3.68 6.08 14.79
C ALA A 292 -3.31 7.54 14.48
N ALA A 293 -3.33 7.94 13.20
CA ALA A 293 -2.95 9.29 12.76
C ALA A 293 -4.09 10.30 12.96
N ASP A 294 -3.75 11.58 13.01
CA ASP A 294 -4.74 12.65 12.80
C ASP A 294 -5.09 12.75 11.30
N LEU A 295 -6.27 12.28 10.96
CA LEU A 295 -6.76 12.21 9.59
C LEU A 295 -7.55 13.44 9.14
N LYS A 296 -7.68 14.48 9.95
CA LYS A 296 -8.46 15.69 9.61
C LYS A 296 -7.81 16.52 8.50
N ASN A 297 -8.64 17.27 7.81
CA ASN A 297 -8.19 18.31 6.84
C ASN A 297 -7.27 17.77 5.73
N LEU A 298 -7.52 16.55 5.27
CA LEU A 298 -6.87 16.01 4.09
C LEU A 298 -7.63 16.37 2.81
N PRO A 299 -6.96 16.44 1.65
CA PRO A 299 -7.62 16.62 0.36
C PRO A 299 -8.53 15.41 0.07
N PRO A 300 -9.36 15.45 -1.01
CA PRO A 300 -10.14 14.29 -1.41
C PRO A 300 -9.32 13.01 -1.49
N VAL A 301 -9.77 11.96 -0.81
CA VAL A 301 -9.11 10.66 -0.74
C VAL A 301 -9.95 9.61 -1.47
N THR A 302 -9.30 8.86 -2.35
CA THR A 302 -9.87 7.68 -2.98
C THR A 302 -9.15 6.45 -2.48
N ILE A 303 -9.89 5.49 -1.93
CA ILE A 303 -9.39 4.17 -1.57
C ILE A 303 -9.88 3.17 -2.61
N ILE A 304 -8.98 2.37 -3.15
CA ILE A 304 -9.28 1.26 -4.06
C ILE A 304 -8.84 -0.02 -3.39
N SER A 305 -9.74 -1.00 -3.26
CA SER A 305 -9.44 -2.29 -2.62
C SER A 305 -9.68 -3.45 -3.58
N ALA A 306 -8.87 -4.49 -3.48
CA ALA A 306 -9.13 -5.77 -4.11
C ALA A 306 -10.08 -6.61 -3.24
N GLY A 307 -10.95 -7.40 -3.88
CA GLY A 307 -11.96 -8.20 -3.17
C GLY A 307 -11.39 -9.45 -2.52
N ILE A 308 -10.23 -9.93 -2.97
CA ILE A 308 -9.55 -11.13 -2.46
C ILE A 308 -8.16 -10.69 -1.98
N ASP A 309 -8.10 -10.10 -0.79
CA ASP A 309 -6.90 -9.43 -0.32
C ASP A 309 -6.87 -9.37 1.22
N PRO A 310 -5.80 -9.82 1.87
CA PRO A 310 -5.61 -9.60 3.30
C PRO A 310 -5.73 -8.14 3.74
N LEU A 311 -5.45 -7.18 2.85
CA LEU A 311 -5.54 -5.73 3.11
C LEU A 311 -6.90 -5.11 2.79
N ARG A 312 -7.92 -5.90 2.39
CA ARG A 312 -9.26 -5.35 2.12
C ARG A 312 -9.82 -4.60 3.32
N SER A 313 -9.77 -5.20 4.51
CA SER A 313 -10.24 -4.55 5.75
C SER A 313 -9.41 -3.33 6.15
N ASP A 314 -8.13 -3.28 5.78
CA ASP A 314 -7.31 -2.08 5.98
C ASP A 314 -7.90 -0.90 5.18
N GLY A 315 -8.30 -1.16 3.92
CA GLY A 315 -9.00 -0.18 3.07
C GLY A 315 -10.35 0.24 3.64
N ASP A 316 -11.16 -0.72 4.13
CA ASP A 316 -12.45 -0.44 4.75
C ASP A 316 -12.30 0.46 5.99
N ILE A 317 -11.41 0.09 6.91
CA ILE A 317 -11.18 0.80 8.17
C ILE A 317 -10.68 2.22 7.92
N ILE A 318 -9.68 2.40 7.06
CA ILE A 318 -9.13 3.73 6.83
C ILE A 318 -10.11 4.63 6.08
N ALA A 319 -10.91 4.10 5.16
CA ALA A 319 -11.94 4.87 4.48
C ALA A 319 -13.00 5.38 5.46
N ASP A 320 -13.43 4.55 6.40
CA ASP A 320 -14.43 4.94 7.40
C ASP A 320 -13.87 5.95 8.41
N GLN A 321 -12.63 5.79 8.85
CA GLN A 321 -11.99 6.76 9.74
C GLN A 321 -11.75 8.12 9.06
N LEU A 322 -11.35 8.12 7.79
CA LEU A 322 -11.19 9.35 7.00
C LEU A 322 -12.53 10.08 6.85
N LYS A 323 -13.65 9.36 6.59
CA LYS A 323 -15.00 9.95 6.56
C LYS A 323 -15.39 10.52 7.92
N ALA A 324 -15.15 9.75 9.00
CA ALA A 324 -15.45 10.20 10.38
C ALA A 324 -14.63 11.45 10.77
N ALA A 325 -13.42 11.60 10.22
CA ALA A 325 -12.61 12.80 10.37
C ALA A 325 -13.06 14.00 9.51
N GLY A 326 -14.14 13.85 8.72
CA GLY A 326 -14.74 14.92 7.93
C GLY A 326 -14.17 15.10 6.53
N ASN A 327 -13.37 14.15 6.03
CA ASN A 327 -12.81 14.27 4.69
C ASN A 327 -13.78 13.80 3.59
N ASN A 328 -13.57 14.29 2.37
CA ASN A 328 -14.24 13.79 1.17
C ASN A 328 -13.58 12.47 0.74
N VAL A 329 -14.26 11.34 0.96
CA VAL A 329 -13.74 9.99 0.71
C VAL A 329 -14.59 9.22 -0.26
N THR A 330 -13.94 8.66 -1.27
CA THR A 330 -14.53 7.66 -2.17
C THR A 330 -13.83 6.33 -1.93
N HIS A 331 -14.58 5.24 -1.70
CA HIS A 331 -14.03 3.91 -1.54
C HIS A 331 -14.67 2.96 -2.54
N GLN A 332 -13.84 2.22 -3.29
CA GLN A 332 -14.27 1.26 -4.30
C GLN A 332 -13.58 -0.07 -4.10
N VAL A 333 -14.36 -1.12 -3.86
CA VAL A 333 -13.88 -2.51 -3.82
C VAL A 333 -14.12 -3.17 -5.18
N TYR A 334 -13.10 -3.85 -5.71
CA TYR A 334 -13.19 -4.62 -6.94
C TYR A 334 -13.24 -6.13 -6.59
N PRO A 335 -14.42 -6.78 -6.66
CA PRO A 335 -14.54 -8.21 -6.40
C PRO A 335 -13.85 -9.03 -7.49
N GLY A 336 -13.45 -10.27 -7.17
CA GLY A 336 -12.86 -11.20 -8.15
C GLY A 336 -11.43 -10.89 -8.59
N VAL A 337 -10.80 -9.86 -8.02
CA VAL A 337 -9.38 -9.57 -8.21
C VAL A 337 -8.62 -9.63 -6.89
N THR A 338 -7.32 -9.91 -6.98
CA THR A 338 -6.42 -10.07 -5.84
C THR A 338 -5.51 -8.86 -5.66
N HIS A 339 -4.74 -8.85 -4.57
CA HIS A 339 -3.68 -7.86 -4.38
C HIS A 339 -2.81 -7.69 -5.64
N GLU A 340 -2.27 -6.52 -5.87
CA GLU A 340 -1.45 -6.12 -7.05
C GLU A 340 -2.20 -6.09 -8.40
N PHE A 341 -3.54 -6.29 -8.44
CA PHE A 341 -4.28 -6.30 -9.71
C PHE A 341 -4.17 -4.98 -10.50
N PHE A 342 -3.97 -3.86 -9.83
CA PHE A 342 -4.09 -2.52 -10.43
C PHE A 342 -3.12 -2.27 -11.59
N GLY A 343 -1.91 -2.86 -11.55
CA GLY A 343 -0.93 -2.80 -12.63
C GLY A 343 -1.10 -3.82 -13.76
N MET A 344 -2.24 -4.54 -13.84
CA MET A 344 -2.46 -5.67 -14.76
C MET A 344 -3.40 -5.34 -15.92
N ASP A 345 -3.60 -4.06 -16.25
CA ASP A 345 -4.61 -3.59 -17.23
C ASP A 345 -4.49 -4.22 -18.63
N ALA A 346 -3.30 -4.68 -19.00
CA ALA A 346 -3.09 -5.40 -20.26
C ALA A 346 -3.80 -6.76 -20.33
N VAL A 347 -4.11 -7.39 -19.20
CA VAL A 347 -4.62 -8.78 -19.14
C VAL A 347 -5.77 -8.97 -18.14
N VAL A 348 -6.07 -8.00 -17.27
CA VAL A 348 -7.15 -8.02 -16.29
C VAL A 348 -8.06 -6.82 -16.51
N ALA A 349 -9.29 -7.06 -16.94
CA ALA A 349 -10.23 -6.00 -17.32
C ALA A 349 -10.54 -5.03 -16.17
N LYS A 350 -10.70 -5.53 -14.96
CA LYS A 350 -10.96 -4.71 -13.76
C LYS A 350 -9.78 -3.81 -13.38
N ALA A 351 -8.56 -4.14 -13.75
CA ALA A 351 -7.41 -3.26 -13.58
C ALA A 351 -7.55 -2.00 -14.42
N GLY A 352 -7.90 -2.14 -15.71
CA GLY A 352 -8.19 -1.01 -16.58
C GLY A 352 -9.30 -0.11 -16.04
N GLN A 353 -10.41 -0.71 -15.56
CA GLN A 353 -11.53 0.02 -14.94
C GLN A 353 -11.10 0.76 -13.67
N ALA A 354 -10.28 0.13 -12.81
CA ALA A 354 -9.77 0.75 -11.59
C ALA A 354 -8.83 1.93 -11.88
N GLN A 355 -7.99 1.80 -12.90
CA GLN A 355 -7.13 2.90 -13.37
C GLN A 355 -7.95 4.07 -13.93
N ASP A 356 -8.98 3.80 -14.75
CA ASP A 356 -9.87 4.83 -15.29
C ASP A 356 -10.61 5.55 -14.15
N PHE A 357 -11.06 4.79 -13.16
CA PHE A 357 -11.68 5.34 -11.97
C PHE A 357 -10.70 6.23 -11.17
N ALA A 358 -9.47 5.77 -10.93
CA ALA A 358 -8.43 6.54 -10.24
C ALA A 358 -8.13 7.85 -10.96
N VAL A 359 -7.96 7.80 -12.28
CA VAL A 359 -7.74 8.98 -13.12
C VAL A 359 -8.90 9.96 -13.03
N ALA A 360 -10.15 9.47 -13.07
CA ALA A 360 -11.32 10.33 -12.92
C ALA A 360 -11.34 11.06 -11.55
N GLN A 361 -10.92 10.38 -10.47
CA GLN A 361 -10.83 11.02 -9.15
C GLN A 361 -9.69 12.06 -9.08
N LEU A 362 -8.54 11.77 -9.67
CA LEU A 362 -7.45 12.74 -9.79
C LEU A 362 -7.91 14.00 -10.55
N TRP A 363 -8.64 13.84 -11.65
CA TRP A 363 -9.16 14.96 -12.44
C TRP A 363 -10.17 15.81 -11.66
N LYS A 364 -10.96 15.24 -10.75
CA LYS A 364 -11.82 16.01 -9.85
C LYS A 364 -11.02 16.95 -8.94
N GLY A 365 -9.86 16.47 -8.43
CA GLY A 365 -8.96 17.27 -7.61
C GLY A 365 -8.21 18.34 -8.42
N TRP A 366 -7.78 18.00 -9.61
CA TRP A 366 -7.04 18.94 -10.48
C TRP A 366 -7.91 20.06 -11.04
N GLY A 367 -9.23 19.86 -11.12
CA GLY A 367 -10.16 20.81 -11.74
C GLY A 367 -10.02 20.89 -13.27
N PRO A 368 -10.84 21.71 -13.93
CA PRO A 368 -10.81 21.84 -15.38
C PRO A 368 -9.48 22.43 -15.86
N ILE A 369 -9.06 22.06 -17.05
CA ILE A 369 -7.88 22.62 -17.68
C ILE A 369 -8.20 24.05 -18.13
N THR A 370 -7.71 25.03 -17.39
CA THR A 370 -7.80 26.44 -17.78
C THR A 370 -6.61 26.77 -18.68
N GLY A 371 -6.76 26.56 -19.99
CA GLY A 371 -5.75 26.87 -21.01
C GLY A 371 -6.23 26.33 -22.34
N LYS A 372 -5.90 27.00 -23.45
CA LYS A 372 -6.20 26.50 -24.79
C LYS A 372 -5.64 25.08 -24.95
N ILE A 373 -6.51 24.08 -24.89
CA ILE A 373 -6.19 22.74 -25.30
C ILE A 373 -6.86 22.57 -26.65
N ASP A 374 -6.05 22.51 -27.68
CA ASP A 374 -6.46 21.91 -28.94
C ASP A 374 -6.82 20.44 -28.66
N ALA A 375 -8.04 20.09 -29.04
CA ALA A 375 -8.75 18.86 -28.81
C ALA A 375 -7.89 17.59 -28.98
N VAL A 376 -7.44 16.99 -27.88
CA VAL A 376 -7.03 15.59 -27.80
C VAL A 376 -7.49 15.02 -26.45
N VAL A 377 -8.75 15.17 -26.14
CA VAL A 377 -9.43 14.29 -25.17
C VAL A 377 -10.37 13.45 -26.01
N GLY A 378 -10.03 12.18 -26.16
CA GLY A 378 -10.87 11.22 -26.85
C GLY A 378 -12.29 11.29 -26.30
N ALA A 379 -13.25 11.39 -27.23
CA ALA A 379 -14.66 11.39 -26.91
C ALA A 379 -15.02 10.19 -26.04
N PRO A 380 -15.99 10.33 -25.11
CA PRO A 380 -16.46 9.20 -24.32
C PRO A 380 -16.95 8.11 -25.26
N LEU A 381 -16.50 6.89 -25.05
CA LEU A 381 -16.97 5.70 -25.77
C LEU A 381 -18.50 5.70 -25.71
N LYS A 382 -19.13 5.89 -26.86
CA LYS A 382 -20.58 5.68 -27.02
C LYS A 382 -20.88 4.24 -26.64
N LYS A 383 -21.95 4.07 -25.86
CA LYS A 383 -22.51 2.81 -25.38
C LYS A 383 -22.70 1.78 -26.50
#